data_f309d37a03c12e01975bd33a1c0479c6
#
_entry.id   f309d37a03c12e01975bd33a1c0479c6
#
_cell.length_a   1.000
_cell.length_b   1.000
_cell.length_c   1.000
_cell.angle_alpha   90.00
_cell.angle_beta   90.00
_cell.angle_gamma   90.00
#
_symmetry.space_group_name_H-M   'P 1'
#
loop_
_entity.id
_entity.type
_entity.pdbx_description
1 polymer ?
#
loop_
_entity_poly.entity_id
_entity_poly.type
_entity_poly.pdbx_seq_one_letter_code
_entity_poly.pdbx_strand_id
1 'polypeptide(L)'
;MKKYLSYIVALIGLTFSLSSCHTSAPRLDYKALAKASVRMGIDINKEDNHKLYIASAEWIGVPYRAGGDNKRGTDCSGLVSQLYKQVYNIRLSRSTDEQLKESNKVSRRNLREGDLVFFTSRASKKLSLIHI
;
A
#
# COMPACT_ATOMS: atom_id res chain seq x y z
N MET A 1 61.70 -4.44 -4.92
CA MET A 1 60.61 -4.81 -3.99
C MET A 1 59.54 -3.76 -3.82
N LYS A 2 59.85 -2.48 -3.62
CA LYS A 2 58.82 -1.40 -3.42
C LYS A 2 57.87 -1.17 -4.59
N LYS A 3 58.30 -1.35 -5.84
CA LYS A 3 57.45 -1.15 -7.02
C LYS A 3 56.33 -2.20 -7.16
N TYR A 4 56.61 -3.45 -6.81
CA TYR A 4 55.59 -4.52 -6.89
C TYR A 4 54.52 -4.40 -5.81
N LEU A 5 54.89 -3.90 -4.64
CA LEU A 5 53.95 -3.65 -3.54
C LEU A 5 52.89 -2.63 -3.95
N SER A 6 53.27 -1.56 -4.68
CA SER A 6 52.35 -0.56 -5.20
C SER A 6 51.35 -1.15 -6.21
N TYR A 7 51.77 -2.04 -7.09
CA TYR A 7 50.86 -2.71 -8.05
C TYR A 7 49.87 -3.66 -7.36
N ILE A 8 50.35 -4.39 -6.33
CA ILE A 8 49.48 -5.31 -5.57
C ILE A 8 48.40 -4.52 -4.81
N VAL A 9 48.72 -3.37 -4.20
CA VAL A 9 47.76 -2.52 -3.52
C VAL A 9 46.74 -1.92 -4.51
N ALA A 10 47.19 -1.51 -5.69
CA ALA A 10 46.31 -1.03 -6.76
C ALA A 10 45.37 -2.12 -7.30
N LEU A 11 45.83 -3.37 -7.44
CA LEU A 11 45.01 -4.49 -7.87
C LEU A 11 43.98 -4.91 -6.83
N ILE A 12 44.32 -4.87 -5.54
CA ILE A 12 43.37 -5.15 -4.43
C ILE A 12 42.31 -4.06 -4.34
N GLY A 13 42.68 -2.79 -4.55
CA GLY A 13 41.72 -1.67 -4.58
C GLY A 13 40.70 -1.79 -5.71
N LEU A 14 41.08 -2.33 -6.86
CA LEU A 14 40.21 -2.47 -8.03
C LEU A 14 39.18 -3.59 -7.87
N THR A 15 39.47 -4.63 -7.08
CA THR A 15 38.55 -5.76 -6.84
C THR A 15 37.43 -5.43 -5.84
N PHE A 16 37.60 -4.41 -5.00
CA PHE A 16 36.58 -4.00 -4.01
C PHE A 16 35.43 -3.16 -4.59
N SER A 17 35.57 -2.67 -5.83
CA SER A 17 34.58 -1.77 -6.46
C SER A 17 33.39 -2.48 -7.11
N LEU A 18 33.32 -3.82 -7.07
CA LEU A 18 32.26 -4.61 -7.72
C LEU A 18 31.22 -5.15 -6.72
N SER A 19 31.06 -4.54 -5.55
CA SER A 19 29.89 -4.78 -4.72
C SER A 19 28.65 -4.17 -5.39
N SER A 20 28.17 -4.83 -6.46
CA SER A 20 26.88 -4.58 -7.05
C SER A 20 25.80 -4.85 -5.99
N CYS A 21 25.21 -3.81 -5.43
CA CYS A 21 23.97 -3.92 -4.68
C CYS A 21 22.92 -4.52 -5.61
N HIS A 22 22.74 -5.81 -5.53
CA HIS A 22 21.64 -6.50 -6.20
C HIS A 22 20.35 -6.17 -5.44
N THR A 23 19.78 -5.01 -5.73
CA THR A 23 18.39 -4.68 -5.36
C THR A 23 17.50 -5.62 -6.18
N SER A 24 17.18 -6.78 -5.61
CA SER A 24 16.15 -7.64 -6.18
C SER A 24 14.85 -6.82 -6.21
N ALA A 25 14.38 -6.52 -7.42
CA ALA A 25 13.04 -5.97 -7.62
C ALA A 25 12.03 -6.81 -6.84
N PRO A 26 11.06 -6.22 -6.15
CA PRO A 26 10.06 -6.96 -5.39
C PRO A 26 9.38 -7.96 -6.33
N ARG A 27 9.57 -9.25 -6.06
CA ARG A 27 9.02 -10.32 -6.88
C ARG A 27 7.51 -10.28 -6.76
N LEU A 28 6.82 -10.00 -7.86
CA LEU A 28 5.37 -9.96 -7.91
C LEU A 28 4.83 -11.35 -7.56
N ASP A 29 3.96 -11.42 -6.54
CA ASP A 29 3.28 -12.66 -6.17
C ASP A 29 2.03 -12.85 -7.05
N TYR A 30 2.24 -13.44 -8.21
CA TYR A 30 1.15 -13.73 -9.16
C TYR A 30 0.05 -14.62 -8.58
N LYS A 31 0.38 -15.50 -7.63
CA LYS A 31 -0.60 -16.37 -6.97
C LYS A 31 -1.51 -15.56 -6.05
N ALA A 32 -0.95 -14.67 -5.24
CA ALA A 32 -1.72 -13.78 -4.39
C ALA A 32 -2.59 -12.84 -5.23
N LEU A 33 -2.07 -12.33 -6.35
CA LEU A 33 -2.78 -11.45 -7.25
C LEU A 33 -3.98 -12.16 -7.92
N ALA A 34 -3.79 -13.36 -8.45
CA ALA A 34 -4.86 -14.16 -9.03
C ALA A 34 -5.95 -14.49 -7.99
N LYS A 35 -5.55 -14.82 -6.75
CA LYS A 35 -6.50 -15.04 -5.65
C LYS A 35 -7.28 -13.77 -5.31
N ALA A 36 -6.63 -12.60 -5.32
CA ALA A 36 -7.28 -11.31 -5.08
C ALA A 36 -8.31 -11.00 -6.18
N SER A 37 -7.93 -11.14 -7.45
CA SER A 37 -8.80 -10.98 -8.62
C SER A 37 -10.07 -11.83 -8.51
N VAL A 38 -9.92 -13.11 -8.25
CA VAL A 38 -11.06 -14.04 -8.08
C VAL A 38 -11.95 -13.64 -6.89
N ARG A 39 -11.36 -13.28 -5.74
CA ARG A 39 -12.14 -12.91 -4.55
C ARG A 39 -12.90 -11.60 -4.71
N MET A 40 -12.33 -10.65 -5.43
CA MET A 40 -12.93 -9.33 -5.68
C MET A 40 -13.87 -9.34 -6.90
N GLY A 41 -13.77 -10.36 -7.76
CA GLY A 41 -14.54 -10.46 -9.00
C GLY A 41 -14.16 -9.40 -10.03
N ILE A 42 -12.90 -8.98 -10.05
CA ILE A 42 -12.37 -7.94 -10.95
C ILE A 42 -11.09 -8.43 -11.63
N ASP A 43 -10.81 -7.91 -12.81
CA ASP A 43 -9.53 -8.11 -13.47
C ASP A 43 -8.54 -7.07 -12.93
N ILE A 44 -7.37 -7.55 -12.52
CA ILE A 44 -6.28 -6.70 -12.03
C ILE A 44 -5.21 -6.65 -13.10
N ASN A 45 -4.97 -5.47 -13.65
CA ASN A 45 -4.05 -5.24 -14.75
C ASN A 45 -2.61 -5.03 -14.24
N LYS A 46 -1.67 -5.02 -15.18
CA LYS A 46 -0.25 -4.85 -14.87
C LYS A 46 0.07 -3.48 -14.26
N GLU A 47 -0.66 -2.47 -14.65
CA GLU A 47 -0.48 -1.06 -14.25
C GLU A 47 -1.14 -0.75 -12.90
N ASP A 48 -2.01 -1.64 -12.39
CA ASP A 48 -2.78 -1.45 -11.16
C ASP A 48 -1.90 -1.58 -9.92
N ASN A 49 -2.34 -1.03 -8.80
CA ASN A 49 -1.65 -1.15 -7.53
C ASN A 49 -1.86 -2.54 -6.91
N HIS A 50 -1.08 -3.52 -7.34
CA HIS A 50 -1.20 -4.91 -6.91
C HIS A 50 -1.19 -5.10 -5.39
N LYS A 51 -0.38 -4.31 -4.66
CA LYS A 51 -0.35 -4.38 -3.19
C LYS A 51 -1.69 -3.97 -2.59
N LEU A 52 -2.33 -2.95 -3.15
CA LEU A 52 -3.64 -2.48 -2.68
C LEU A 52 -4.71 -3.54 -2.89
N TYR A 53 -4.79 -4.14 -4.08
CA TYR A 53 -5.77 -5.19 -4.39
C TYR A 53 -5.57 -6.45 -3.54
N ILE A 54 -4.35 -6.91 -3.40
CA ILE A 54 -4.04 -8.07 -2.55
C ILE A 54 -4.44 -7.78 -1.10
N ALA A 55 -4.05 -6.63 -0.55
CA ALA A 55 -4.41 -6.24 0.80
C ALA A 55 -5.93 -6.09 0.98
N SER A 56 -6.62 -5.46 0.03
CA SER A 56 -8.07 -5.27 0.07
C SER A 56 -8.83 -6.60 0.01
N ALA A 57 -8.41 -7.54 -0.84
CA ALA A 57 -9.00 -8.85 -0.95
C ALA A 57 -8.95 -9.65 0.37
N GLU A 58 -7.97 -9.40 1.23
CA GLU A 58 -7.88 -10.04 2.56
C GLU A 58 -8.99 -9.60 3.52
N TRP A 59 -9.65 -8.47 3.26
CA TRP A 59 -10.72 -7.93 4.11
C TRP A 59 -12.12 -8.37 3.67
N ILE A 60 -12.25 -9.04 2.54
CA ILE A 60 -13.53 -9.58 2.08
C ILE A 60 -14.03 -10.60 3.10
N GLY A 61 -15.28 -10.43 3.55
CA GLY A 61 -15.91 -11.30 4.56
C GLY A 61 -15.61 -10.91 6.01
N VAL A 62 -14.80 -9.88 6.27
CA VAL A 62 -14.65 -9.35 7.63
C VAL A 62 -15.94 -8.65 8.04
N PRO A 63 -16.54 -8.98 9.21
CA PRO A 63 -17.81 -8.40 9.63
C PRO A 63 -17.67 -6.91 9.94
N TYR A 64 -18.76 -6.17 9.70
CA TYR A 64 -18.83 -4.77 10.12
C TYR A 64 -18.92 -4.68 11.65
N ARG A 65 -18.07 -3.85 12.25
CA ARG A 65 -18.08 -3.55 13.68
C ARG A 65 -17.71 -2.09 13.89
N ALA A 66 -18.64 -1.31 14.42
CA ALA A 66 -18.39 0.09 14.78
C ALA A 66 -17.21 0.21 15.75
N GLY A 67 -16.24 1.07 15.46
CA GLY A 67 -14.99 1.22 16.21
C GLY A 67 -13.97 0.09 16.02
N GLY A 68 -14.27 -0.93 15.19
CA GLY A 68 -13.36 -2.03 14.89
C GLY A 68 -12.29 -1.63 13.86
N ASP A 69 -11.11 -2.25 13.96
CA ASP A 69 -9.95 -1.98 13.11
C ASP A 69 -9.12 -3.23 12.78
N ASN A 70 -9.71 -4.42 12.93
CA ASN A 70 -9.00 -5.68 12.77
C ASN A 70 -9.87 -6.75 12.09
N LYS A 71 -9.29 -7.93 11.81
CA LYS A 71 -9.96 -9.03 11.09
C LYS A 71 -11.14 -9.67 11.86
N ARG A 72 -11.32 -9.37 13.14
CA ARG A 72 -12.51 -9.81 13.92
C ARG A 72 -13.70 -8.87 13.74
N GLY A 73 -13.49 -7.73 13.11
CA GLY A 73 -14.50 -6.73 12.77
C GLY A 73 -13.89 -5.37 12.56
N THR A 74 -14.39 -4.67 11.55
CA THR A 74 -13.90 -3.33 11.17
C THR A 74 -15.05 -2.42 10.76
N ASP A 75 -14.86 -1.12 10.93
CA ASP A 75 -15.68 -0.09 10.25
C ASP A 75 -14.91 0.53 9.08
N CYS A 76 -15.54 1.46 8.36
CA CYS A 76 -14.98 2.06 7.15
C CYS A 76 -13.62 2.74 7.41
N SER A 77 -13.51 3.60 8.42
CA SER A 77 -12.25 4.31 8.73
C SER A 77 -11.19 3.37 9.30
N GLY A 78 -11.59 2.34 10.04
CA GLY A 78 -10.69 1.30 10.53
C GLY A 78 -10.08 0.49 9.38
N LEU A 79 -10.91 0.05 8.43
CA LEU A 79 -10.44 -0.64 7.22
C LEU A 79 -9.43 0.21 6.45
N VAL A 80 -9.78 1.46 6.17
CA VAL A 80 -8.93 2.39 5.42
C VAL A 80 -7.60 2.63 6.14
N SER A 81 -7.63 2.85 7.47
CA SER A 81 -6.39 3.01 8.26
C SER A 81 -5.47 1.81 8.15
N GLN A 82 -6.02 0.59 8.19
CA GLN A 82 -5.22 -0.63 8.04
C GLN A 82 -4.66 -0.80 6.63
N LEU A 83 -5.44 -0.52 5.59
CA LEU A 83 -4.97 -0.58 4.20
C LEU A 83 -3.85 0.43 3.94
N TYR A 84 -4.02 1.68 4.38
CA TYR A 84 -2.99 2.71 4.21
C TYR A 84 -1.70 2.37 4.95
N LYS A 85 -1.82 1.84 6.17
CA LYS A 85 -0.66 1.36 6.93
C LYS A 85 0.06 0.21 6.22
N GLN A 86 -0.70 -0.77 5.70
CA GLN A 86 -0.14 -1.98 5.08
C GLN A 86 0.48 -1.68 3.71
N VAL A 87 -0.19 -0.88 2.87
CA VAL A 87 0.18 -0.67 1.47
C VAL A 87 1.19 0.46 1.31
N TYR A 88 0.92 1.59 2.00
CA TYR A 88 1.68 2.83 1.82
C TYR A 88 2.58 3.18 3.01
N ASN A 89 2.51 2.41 4.11
CA ASN A 89 3.18 2.71 5.39
C ASN A 89 2.77 4.08 5.98
N ILE A 90 1.55 4.52 5.67
CA ILE A 90 0.96 5.77 6.17
C ILE A 90 -0.01 5.44 7.31
N ARG A 91 0.15 6.12 8.44
CA ARG A 91 -0.79 6.04 9.56
C ARG A 91 -1.82 7.14 9.42
N LEU A 92 -3.07 6.76 9.19
CA LEU A 92 -4.21 7.67 9.20
C LEU A 92 -4.84 7.71 10.59
N SER A 93 -5.49 8.83 10.90
CA SER A 93 -6.31 8.96 12.10
C SER A 93 -7.44 7.94 12.10
N ARG A 94 -7.96 7.63 13.30
CA ARG A 94 -8.94 6.54 13.45
C ARG A 94 -10.33 6.92 12.96
N SER A 95 -10.73 8.17 13.09
CA SER A 95 -12.07 8.63 12.73
C SER A 95 -12.13 9.18 11.30
N THR A 96 -13.29 9.00 10.65
CA THR A 96 -13.53 9.52 9.29
C THR A 96 -13.40 11.05 9.23
N ASP A 97 -13.84 11.76 10.28
CA ASP A 97 -13.76 13.23 10.34
C ASP A 97 -12.31 13.73 10.41
N GLU A 98 -11.46 13.03 11.16
CA GLU A 98 -10.03 13.36 11.22
C GLU A 98 -9.33 13.01 9.92
N GLN A 99 -9.61 11.84 9.33
CA GLN A 99 -9.09 11.46 8.02
C GLN A 99 -9.44 12.48 6.93
N LEU A 100 -10.67 13.02 6.95
CA LEU A 100 -11.07 14.08 6.02
C LEU A 100 -10.25 15.37 6.23
N LYS A 101 -10.00 15.77 7.49
CA LYS A 101 -9.20 16.97 7.82
C LYS A 101 -7.73 16.83 7.39
N GLU A 102 -7.18 15.63 7.47
CA GLU A 102 -5.81 15.32 7.08
C GLU A 102 -5.64 15.15 5.56
N SER A 103 -6.75 14.97 4.82
CA SER A 103 -6.73 14.70 3.38
C SER A 103 -6.69 15.98 2.55
N ASN A 104 -5.95 15.94 1.45
CA ASN A 104 -5.97 16.98 0.44
C ASN A 104 -7.07 16.71 -0.58
N LYS A 105 -7.84 17.75 -0.91
CA LYS A 105 -8.92 17.65 -1.90
C LYS A 105 -8.37 17.49 -3.32
N VAL A 106 -8.81 16.45 -4.00
CA VAL A 106 -8.46 16.16 -5.39
C VAL A 106 -9.67 16.37 -6.29
N SER A 107 -9.47 16.88 -7.51
CA SER A 107 -10.54 16.99 -8.49
C SER A 107 -10.88 15.62 -9.07
N ARG A 108 -12.13 15.42 -9.50
CA ARG A 108 -12.57 14.15 -10.12
C ARG A 108 -11.72 13.71 -11.31
N ARG A 109 -11.16 14.65 -12.07
CA ARG A 109 -10.31 14.36 -13.24
C ARG A 109 -8.93 13.84 -12.86
N ASN A 110 -8.50 14.07 -11.63
CA ASN A 110 -7.18 13.72 -11.12
C ASN A 110 -7.23 12.55 -10.12
N LEU A 111 -8.40 11.89 -9.97
CA LEU A 111 -8.55 10.72 -9.10
C LEU A 111 -7.61 9.60 -9.55
N ARG A 112 -6.99 8.98 -8.57
CA ARG A 112 -6.08 7.84 -8.75
C ARG A 112 -6.44 6.71 -7.81
N GLU A 113 -6.02 5.53 -8.14
CA GLU A 113 -6.08 4.39 -7.24
C GLU A 113 -5.48 4.72 -5.87
N GLY A 114 -6.20 4.35 -4.83
CA GLY A 114 -5.80 4.65 -3.47
C GLY A 114 -6.33 5.97 -2.93
N ASP A 115 -6.96 6.81 -3.74
CA ASP A 115 -7.62 8.02 -3.21
C ASP A 115 -8.84 7.65 -2.36
N LEU A 116 -9.20 8.53 -1.43
CA LEU A 116 -10.32 8.34 -0.52
C LEU A 116 -11.54 9.13 -0.98
N VAL A 117 -12.69 8.48 -0.98
CA VAL A 117 -13.98 9.15 -1.24
C VAL A 117 -14.80 9.21 0.02
N PHE A 118 -15.14 10.42 0.42
CA PHE A 118 -15.94 10.70 1.60
C PHE A 118 -17.40 11.00 1.20
N PHE A 119 -18.34 10.34 1.84
CA PHE A 119 -19.78 10.49 1.62
C PHE A 119 -20.46 11.00 2.87
N THR A 120 -21.42 11.87 2.68
CA THR A 120 -22.33 12.30 3.75
C THR A 120 -23.69 11.64 3.54
N SER A 121 -24.16 10.89 4.54
CA SER A 121 -25.52 10.34 4.50
C SER A 121 -26.55 11.45 4.61
N ARG A 122 -27.51 11.49 3.69
CA ARG A 122 -28.64 12.46 3.74
C ARG A 122 -29.52 12.26 4.97
N ALA A 123 -29.66 11.01 5.43
CA ALA A 123 -30.54 10.67 6.55
C ALA A 123 -29.92 10.95 7.92
N SER A 124 -28.61 10.75 8.09
CA SER A 124 -27.97 10.83 9.40
C SER A 124 -26.97 11.98 9.53
N LYS A 125 -26.69 12.72 8.45
CA LYS A 125 -25.60 13.70 8.34
C LYS A 125 -24.22 13.15 8.79
N LYS A 126 -24.12 11.83 8.97
CA LYS A 126 -22.86 11.17 9.32
C LYS A 126 -21.97 11.04 8.09
N LEU A 127 -20.71 11.35 8.28
CA LEU A 127 -19.68 11.11 7.29
C LEU A 127 -19.39 9.62 7.21
N SER A 128 -19.32 9.08 6.00
CA SER A 128 -18.89 7.71 5.73
C SER A 128 -17.79 7.75 4.68
N LEU A 129 -16.96 6.72 4.66
CA LEU A 129 -15.80 6.64 3.81
C LEU A 129 -15.89 5.39 2.94
N ILE A 130 -15.56 5.53 1.67
CA ILE A 130 -15.28 4.42 0.77
C ILE A 130 -13.90 4.65 0.15
N HIS A 131 -13.14 3.59 0.10
CA HIS A 131 -11.84 3.55 -0.55
C HIS A 131 -12.02 3.15 -2.02
N ILE A 132 -11.36 3.87 -2.92
CA ILE A 132 -11.31 3.58 -4.36
C ILE A 132 -9.97 2.93 -4.72
#